data_66ba7c44ebe4c4f9c2ffef96d91d9d73
#
_entry.id   66ba7c44ebe4c4f9c2ffef96d91d9d73
#
_cell.length_a   1.000
_cell.length_b   1.000
_cell.length_c   1.000
_cell.angle_alpha   90.00
_cell.angle_beta   90.00
_cell.angle_gamma   90.00
#
_symmetry.space_group_name_H-M   'P 1'
#
loop_
_entity.id
_entity.type
_entity.pdbx_description
1 polymer ?
#
loop_
_entity_poly.entity_id
_entity_poly.type
_entity_poly.pdbx_seq_one_letter_code
_entity_poly.pdbx_strand_id
1 'polypeptide(L)'
;MRSSPFYDDLETREPEAREGALMARLPGLVSLAQRDAPGWARRLAGVDAAAVASRKALAALPVLRKSELKDLQQAEPPFGGLTTLPPGRMGHLYLSPGPIFDPEGARPDPWRSARALWAAGMRPGHVLQNCFGYHLTPGAWMVDLAARHIGCAVIPAGTGQTEQQLEVIRALRPDAYVGTPSFLRIIIEKALETGADIGNLKRALVGAEALPPSLRAWFLAQGLQTVLQWYGTADVGLIAYESEALEGMILEEDLILEIVRPGTGEPLPDGEVGEVVVTSFNPDYPMIRFGTGDLSAVLPGRSPCGRSNVRIRGWLGRADQTTKVRGMFVHPGQVAEIARRHPELGRVRLVVSGEMANDLMTLRAEVPGAPEGLAERVALSLREVTKLRGEVALLPPGSLPNDGKVIEDARRYD
;
A
#
# COMPACT_ATOMS: atom_id res chain seq x y z
N MET A 1 -23.10 -5.29 26.43
CA MET A 1 -23.32 -6.02 25.17
C MET A 1 -21.98 -6.20 24.48
N ARG A 2 -21.57 -7.41 24.10
CA ARG A 2 -20.38 -7.58 23.25
C ARG A 2 -20.70 -6.93 21.90
N SER A 3 -19.93 -5.94 21.47
CA SER A 3 -20.08 -5.35 20.15
C SER A 3 -19.87 -6.44 19.08
N SER A 4 -20.61 -6.36 17.96
CA SER A 4 -20.43 -7.27 16.84
C SER A 4 -18.96 -7.37 16.42
N PRO A 5 -18.42 -8.54 16.09
CA PRO A 5 -17.11 -8.68 15.50
C PRO A 5 -17.02 -8.06 14.09
N PHE A 6 -18.19 -7.82 13.46
CA PHE A 6 -18.33 -7.24 12.13
C PHE A 6 -18.67 -5.75 12.24
N TYR A 7 -18.13 -4.96 11.31
CA TYR A 7 -18.41 -3.55 11.20
C TYR A 7 -19.85 -3.32 10.72
N ASP A 8 -20.26 -4.05 9.71
CA ASP A 8 -21.61 -4.05 9.16
C ASP A 8 -21.99 -5.43 8.57
N ASP A 9 -23.23 -5.57 8.13
CA ASP A 9 -23.78 -6.82 7.56
C ASP A 9 -23.18 -7.16 6.18
N LEU A 10 -22.49 -6.22 5.52
CA LEU A 10 -21.85 -6.48 4.24
C LEU A 10 -20.70 -7.47 4.36
N GLU A 11 -20.01 -7.50 5.50
CA GLU A 11 -18.89 -8.40 5.73
C GLU A 11 -19.28 -9.89 5.76
N THR A 12 -20.55 -10.20 6.01
CA THR A 12 -21.07 -11.58 6.15
C THR A 12 -22.08 -11.98 5.07
N ARG A 13 -22.41 -11.06 4.16
CA ARG A 13 -23.35 -11.37 3.06
C ARG A 13 -22.84 -12.50 2.16
N GLU A 14 -23.76 -13.25 1.57
CA GLU A 14 -23.39 -14.34 0.67
C GLU A 14 -22.57 -13.84 -0.53
N PRO A 15 -21.53 -14.60 -0.96
CA PRO A 15 -20.64 -14.19 -2.05
C PRO A 15 -21.37 -13.86 -3.36
N GLU A 16 -22.39 -14.63 -3.72
CA GLU A 16 -23.19 -14.43 -4.93
C GLU A 16 -23.99 -13.13 -4.87
N ALA A 17 -24.54 -12.80 -3.69
CA ALA A 17 -25.25 -11.54 -3.47
C ALA A 17 -24.30 -10.34 -3.54
N ARG A 18 -23.06 -10.47 -3.01
CA ARG A 18 -22.00 -9.48 -3.14
C ARG A 18 -21.62 -9.25 -4.59
N GLU A 19 -21.31 -10.32 -5.29
CA GLU A 19 -20.93 -10.26 -6.71
C GLU A 19 -22.03 -9.61 -7.55
N GLY A 20 -23.28 -10.05 -7.39
CA GLY A 20 -24.43 -9.45 -8.09
C GLY A 20 -24.57 -7.96 -7.82
N ALA A 21 -24.42 -7.53 -6.56
CA ALA A 21 -24.49 -6.12 -6.19
C ALA A 21 -23.35 -5.27 -6.78
N LEU A 22 -22.12 -5.80 -6.81
CA LEU A 22 -20.97 -5.12 -7.41
C LEU A 22 -21.14 -5.01 -8.93
N MET A 23 -21.52 -6.09 -9.60
CA MET A 23 -21.73 -6.10 -11.05
C MET A 23 -22.88 -5.17 -11.47
N ALA A 24 -23.96 -5.09 -10.70
CA ALA A 24 -25.06 -4.16 -10.96
C ALA A 24 -24.66 -2.67 -10.86
N ARG A 25 -23.62 -2.34 -10.10
CA ARG A 25 -23.10 -0.95 -9.93
C ARG A 25 -22.13 -0.54 -11.03
N LEU A 26 -21.49 -1.50 -11.72
CA LEU A 26 -20.45 -1.21 -12.72
C LEU A 26 -20.93 -0.29 -13.85
N PRO A 27 -22.08 -0.51 -14.50
CA PRO A 27 -22.56 0.38 -15.55
C PRO A 27 -22.68 1.82 -15.09
N GLY A 28 -23.16 2.05 -13.86
CA GLY A 28 -23.27 3.37 -13.27
C GLY A 28 -21.91 4.03 -13.01
N LEU A 29 -20.93 3.27 -12.54
CA LEU A 29 -19.57 3.75 -12.32
C LEU A 29 -18.90 4.16 -13.64
N VAL A 30 -18.99 3.32 -14.68
CA VAL A 30 -18.42 3.59 -16.00
C VAL A 30 -19.08 4.82 -16.63
N SER A 31 -20.41 4.90 -16.58
CA SER A 31 -21.17 6.06 -17.08
C SER A 31 -20.80 7.36 -16.35
N LEU A 32 -20.67 7.32 -15.01
CA LEU A 32 -20.23 8.45 -14.21
C LEU A 32 -18.83 8.92 -14.64
N ALA A 33 -17.88 7.97 -14.74
CA ALA A 33 -16.51 8.27 -15.14
C ALA A 33 -16.42 8.87 -16.54
N GLN A 34 -17.16 8.34 -17.52
CA GLN A 34 -17.22 8.88 -18.88
C GLN A 34 -17.85 10.28 -18.94
N ARG A 35 -18.87 10.56 -18.13
CA ARG A 35 -19.59 11.83 -18.16
C ARG A 35 -18.83 12.94 -17.44
N ASP A 36 -18.28 12.66 -16.25
CA ASP A 36 -17.83 13.67 -15.30
C ASP A 36 -16.31 13.74 -15.14
N ALA A 37 -15.53 12.78 -15.69
CA ALA A 37 -14.09 12.73 -15.62
C ALA A 37 -13.45 12.67 -17.02
N PRO A 38 -12.91 13.81 -17.55
CA PRO A 38 -12.43 13.90 -18.92
C PRO A 38 -11.34 12.89 -19.28
N GLY A 39 -10.43 12.55 -18.36
CA GLY A 39 -9.41 11.53 -18.55
C GLY A 39 -10.00 10.14 -18.75
N TRP A 40 -11.04 9.81 -17.98
CA TRP A 40 -11.79 8.57 -18.16
C TRP A 40 -12.63 8.58 -19.45
N ALA A 41 -13.25 9.71 -19.82
CA ALA A 41 -14.00 9.83 -21.06
C ALA A 41 -13.11 9.46 -22.28
N ARG A 42 -11.86 9.94 -22.29
CA ARG A 42 -10.89 9.59 -23.35
C ARG A 42 -10.49 8.12 -23.31
N ARG A 43 -10.19 7.60 -22.09
CA ARG A 43 -9.69 6.23 -21.91
C ARG A 43 -10.76 5.17 -22.22
N LEU A 44 -12.01 5.50 -21.98
CA LEU A 44 -13.18 4.64 -22.20
C LEU A 44 -13.97 5.05 -23.46
N ALA A 45 -13.35 5.78 -24.40
CA ALA A 45 -13.99 6.17 -25.64
C ALA A 45 -14.49 4.94 -26.41
N GLY A 46 -15.76 4.97 -26.86
CA GLY A 46 -16.39 3.85 -27.56
C GLY A 46 -16.88 2.69 -26.67
N VAL A 47 -16.67 2.74 -25.38
CA VAL A 47 -17.20 1.74 -24.44
C VAL A 47 -18.67 2.03 -24.16
N ASP A 48 -19.54 1.05 -24.39
CA ASP A 48 -20.91 1.11 -23.91
C ASP A 48 -20.94 0.79 -22.41
N ALA A 49 -21.18 1.81 -21.58
CA ALA A 49 -21.22 1.64 -20.13
C ALA A 49 -22.26 0.60 -19.67
N ALA A 50 -23.43 0.52 -20.35
CA ALA A 50 -24.48 -0.42 -20.01
C ALA A 50 -24.07 -1.88 -20.23
N ALA A 51 -23.16 -2.13 -21.17
CA ALA A 51 -22.62 -3.46 -21.44
C ALA A 51 -21.59 -3.93 -20.39
N VAL A 52 -21.02 -3.03 -19.57
CA VAL A 52 -20.03 -3.37 -18.54
C VAL A 52 -20.74 -3.84 -17.26
N ALA A 53 -21.38 -4.99 -17.31
CA ALA A 53 -22.18 -5.56 -16.21
C ALA A 53 -21.70 -6.96 -15.78
N SER A 54 -20.45 -7.32 -16.10
CA SER A 54 -19.88 -8.63 -15.75
C SER A 54 -18.36 -8.56 -15.61
N ARG A 55 -17.77 -9.54 -14.91
CA ARG A 55 -16.30 -9.69 -14.82
C ARG A 55 -15.63 -9.73 -16.19
N LYS A 56 -16.22 -10.46 -17.14
CA LYS A 56 -15.70 -10.57 -18.49
C LYS A 56 -15.71 -9.22 -19.23
N ALA A 57 -16.79 -8.45 -19.10
CA ALA A 57 -16.88 -7.14 -19.72
C ALA A 57 -15.91 -6.13 -19.03
N LEU A 58 -15.77 -6.19 -17.70
CA LEU A 58 -14.80 -5.40 -16.96
C LEU A 58 -13.38 -5.72 -17.41
N ALA A 59 -13.01 -7.00 -17.52
CA ALA A 59 -11.67 -7.45 -17.92
C ALA A 59 -11.29 -7.03 -19.36
N ALA A 60 -12.25 -6.70 -20.21
CA ALA A 60 -12.01 -6.15 -21.54
C ALA A 60 -11.61 -4.66 -21.54
N LEU A 61 -11.82 -3.94 -20.44
CA LEU A 61 -11.41 -2.54 -20.32
C LEU A 61 -9.88 -2.42 -20.12
N PRO A 62 -9.28 -1.31 -20.55
CA PRO A 62 -7.84 -1.08 -20.34
C PRO A 62 -7.51 -0.95 -18.84
N VAL A 63 -6.36 -1.50 -18.43
CA VAL A 63 -5.81 -1.28 -17.09
C VAL A 63 -5.17 0.11 -17.02
N LEU A 64 -5.55 0.91 -16.04
CA LEU A 64 -4.84 2.14 -15.66
C LEU A 64 -3.76 1.77 -14.66
N ARG A 65 -2.49 1.88 -15.02
CA ARG A 65 -1.39 1.54 -14.12
C ARG A 65 -0.95 2.74 -13.28
N LYS A 66 -0.59 2.47 -12.04
CA LYS A 66 -0.04 3.49 -11.14
C LYS A 66 1.15 4.24 -11.76
N SER A 67 1.99 3.56 -12.53
CA SER A 67 3.12 4.17 -13.22
C SER A 67 2.72 5.21 -14.27
N GLU A 68 1.50 5.16 -14.81
CA GLU A 68 0.99 6.13 -15.79
C GLU A 68 0.50 7.45 -15.13
N LEU A 69 0.15 7.41 -13.83
CA LEU A 69 -0.50 8.54 -13.16
C LEU A 69 0.33 9.82 -13.20
N LYS A 70 1.64 9.72 -13.03
CA LYS A 70 2.53 10.88 -13.07
C LYS A 70 2.45 11.62 -14.40
N ASP A 71 2.52 10.89 -15.51
CA ASP A 71 2.48 11.49 -16.84
C ASP A 71 1.09 12.06 -17.17
N LEU A 72 0.03 11.36 -16.76
CA LEU A 72 -1.34 11.86 -16.89
C LEU A 72 -1.55 13.16 -16.11
N GLN A 73 -1.05 13.22 -14.87
CA GLN A 73 -1.17 14.42 -14.03
C GLN A 73 -0.30 15.58 -14.52
N GLN A 74 0.84 15.30 -15.17
CA GLN A 74 1.64 16.33 -15.82
C GLN A 74 0.96 16.88 -17.08
N ALA A 75 0.32 16.00 -17.84
CA ALA A 75 -0.40 16.40 -19.06
C ALA A 75 -1.68 17.18 -18.76
N GLU A 76 -2.39 16.84 -17.68
CA GLU A 76 -3.65 17.49 -17.28
C GLU A 76 -3.69 17.67 -15.74
N PRO A 77 -3.04 18.73 -15.21
CA PRO A 77 -2.97 18.95 -13.76
C PRO A 77 -4.35 19.27 -13.16
N PRO A 78 -4.58 18.92 -11.87
CA PRO A 78 -3.66 18.20 -11.01
C PRO A 78 -3.82 16.67 -11.05
N PHE A 79 -4.95 16.13 -11.54
CA PHE A 79 -5.32 14.71 -11.37
C PHE A 79 -5.47 13.94 -12.69
N GLY A 80 -4.91 14.43 -13.80
CA GLY A 80 -4.97 13.75 -15.10
C GLY A 80 -6.38 13.64 -15.68
N GLY A 81 -7.31 14.51 -15.27
CA GLY A 81 -8.72 14.42 -15.65
C GLY A 81 -9.45 13.20 -15.10
N LEU A 82 -8.92 12.54 -14.05
CA LEU A 82 -9.49 11.30 -13.49
C LEU A 82 -10.53 11.54 -12.39
N THR A 83 -10.69 12.77 -11.90
CA THR A 83 -11.68 13.15 -10.89
C THR A 83 -12.98 13.62 -11.50
N THR A 84 -14.11 13.34 -10.82
CA THR A 84 -15.44 13.82 -11.21
C THR A 84 -15.76 15.19 -10.63
N LEU A 85 -14.99 15.62 -9.63
CA LEU A 85 -15.15 16.91 -8.98
C LEU A 85 -13.90 17.78 -9.18
N PRO A 86 -14.05 19.12 -9.24
CA PRO A 86 -12.89 20.01 -9.28
C PRO A 86 -12.16 20.02 -7.92
N PRO A 87 -10.86 20.37 -7.91
CA PRO A 87 -10.02 20.32 -6.69
C PRO A 87 -10.61 21.06 -5.48
N GLY A 88 -11.24 22.20 -5.70
CA GLY A 88 -11.84 23.01 -4.62
C GLY A 88 -13.09 22.40 -3.96
N ARG A 89 -13.57 21.25 -4.44
CA ARG A 89 -14.68 20.49 -3.86
C ARG A 89 -14.24 19.19 -3.19
N MET A 90 -12.93 18.90 -3.18
CA MET A 90 -12.35 17.79 -2.46
C MET A 90 -12.16 18.12 -0.97
N GLY A 91 -12.07 17.10 -0.13
CA GLY A 91 -11.79 17.24 1.31
C GLY A 91 -10.35 17.67 1.57
N HIS A 92 -9.41 16.87 1.05
CA HIS A 92 -7.99 17.17 1.07
C HIS A 92 -7.33 16.84 -0.27
N LEU A 93 -6.15 17.43 -0.49
CA LEU A 93 -5.30 17.21 -1.65
C LEU A 93 -3.91 16.80 -1.15
N TYR A 94 -3.43 15.66 -1.61
CA TYR A 94 -2.17 15.09 -1.13
C TYR A 94 -1.13 14.98 -2.23
N LEU A 95 0.11 14.75 -1.81
CA LEU A 95 1.24 14.42 -2.66
C LEU A 95 1.91 13.17 -2.09
N SER A 96 1.62 12.02 -2.67
CA SER A 96 2.27 10.77 -2.29
C SER A 96 3.63 10.58 -2.98
N PRO A 97 4.50 9.70 -2.45
CA PRO A 97 5.76 9.38 -3.11
C PRO A 97 5.53 8.84 -4.52
N GLY A 98 6.18 9.51 -5.52
CA GLY A 98 6.02 9.11 -6.93
C GLY A 98 6.44 10.20 -7.93
N PRO A 99 6.33 11.52 -7.77
CA PRO A 99 5.30 12.23 -7.01
C PRO A 99 3.93 12.12 -7.70
N ILE A 100 2.90 11.73 -6.94
CA ILE A 100 1.54 11.58 -7.44
C ILE A 100 0.61 12.39 -6.55
N PHE A 101 -0.29 13.17 -7.15
CA PHE A 101 -1.33 13.91 -6.44
C PHE A 101 -2.55 13.02 -6.22
N ASP A 102 -2.97 12.91 -4.96
CA ASP A 102 -4.10 12.09 -4.55
C ASP A 102 -5.22 12.98 -3.99
N PRO A 103 -6.42 12.97 -4.58
CA PRO A 103 -7.56 13.70 -4.07
C PRO A 103 -8.33 12.86 -3.04
N GLU A 104 -8.87 13.51 -2.02
CA GLU A 104 -9.77 12.90 -1.04
C GLU A 104 -11.18 13.47 -1.19
N GLY A 105 -12.17 12.61 -1.32
CA GLY A 105 -13.57 13.01 -1.30
C GLY A 105 -14.00 13.51 0.09
N ALA A 106 -15.09 14.30 0.13
CA ALA A 106 -15.59 14.93 1.36
C ALA A 106 -16.44 13.98 2.24
N ARG A 107 -16.49 12.68 1.95
CA ARG A 107 -17.26 11.69 2.73
C ARG A 107 -16.58 11.39 4.07
N PRO A 108 -17.30 10.91 5.10
CA PRO A 108 -16.74 10.68 6.43
C PRO A 108 -15.60 9.64 6.46
N ASP A 109 -15.68 8.56 5.68
CA ASP A 109 -14.61 7.56 5.50
C ASP A 109 -14.37 7.33 3.99
N PRO A 110 -13.75 8.30 3.28
CA PRO A 110 -13.59 8.22 1.84
C PRO A 110 -12.64 7.10 1.40
N TRP A 111 -11.77 6.67 2.30
CA TRP A 111 -10.77 5.62 2.09
C TRP A 111 -11.21 4.23 2.56
N ARG A 112 -12.41 4.13 3.19
CA ARG A 112 -13.05 2.88 3.67
C ARG A 112 -12.25 2.12 4.73
N SER A 113 -11.40 2.82 5.48
CA SER A 113 -10.48 2.20 6.44
C SER A 113 -11.17 1.76 7.75
N ALA A 114 -12.43 2.13 7.98
CA ALA A 114 -13.17 1.79 9.20
C ALA A 114 -13.27 0.28 9.43
N ARG A 115 -13.44 -0.55 8.38
CA ARG A 115 -13.50 -2.02 8.52
C ARG A 115 -12.20 -2.61 9.02
N ALA A 116 -11.05 -2.13 8.55
CA ALA A 116 -9.74 -2.58 9.02
C ALA A 116 -9.52 -2.24 10.50
N LEU A 117 -9.89 -1.02 10.90
CA LEU A 117 -9.83 -0.59 12.29
C LEU A 117 -10.77 -1.41 13.18
N TRP A 118 -11.98 -1.68 12.73
CA TRP A 118 -12.97 -2.49 13.46
C TRP A 118 -12.49 -3.94 13.62
N ALA A 119 -11.93 -4.54 12.58
CA ALA A 119 -11.33 -5.87 12.63
C ALA A 119 -10.15 -5.93 13.60
N ALA A 120 -9.36 -4.85 13.73
CA ALA A 120 -8.30 -4.72 14.71
C ALA A 120 -8.81 -4.44 16.14
N GLY A 121 -10.12 -4.39 16.35
CA GLY A 121 -10.76 -4.24 17.64
C GLY A 121 -11.02 -2.80 18.08
N MET A 122 -10.94 -1.81 17.16
CA MET A 122 -11.34 -0.43 17.46
C MET A 122 -12.85 -0.34 17.65
N ARG A 123 -13.27 0.45 18.65
CA ARG A 123 -14.69 0.64 19.00
C ARG A 123 -14.91 2.09 19.41
N PRO A 124 -16.15 2.58 19.35
CA PRO A 124 -16.49 3.92 19.85
C PRO A 124 -15.95 4.15 21.28
N GLY A 125 -15.36 5.31 21.49
CA GLY A 125 -14.76 5.70 22.78
C GLY A 125 -13.31 5.25 22.99
N HIS A 126 -12.72 4.45 22.08
CA HIS A 126 -11.29 4.14 22.16
C HIS A 126 -10.43 5.35 21.75
N VAL A 127 -9.22 5.39 22.27
CA VAL A 127 -8.18 6.36 21.91
C VAL A 127 -7.15 5.68 21.02
N LEU A 128 -6.89 6.25 19.86
CA LEU A 128 -5.98 5.71 18.85
C LEU A 128 -4.76 6.62 18.69
N GLN A 129 -3.55 6.09 18.84
CA GLN A 129 -2.32 6.79 18.45
C GLN A 129 -1.98 6.51 17.00
N ASN A 130 -2.12 7.54 16.16
CA ASN A 130 -1.84 7.45 14.73
C ASN A 130 -0.43 7.98 14.43
N CYS A 131 0.46 7.06 14.09
CA CYS A 131 1.88 7.31 13.81
C CYS A 131 2.22 7.30 12.32
N PHE A 132 1.25 7.34 11.42
CA PHE A 132 1.52 7.68 10.01
C PHE A 132 1.79 9.18 9.83
N GLY A 133 2.50 9.53 8.76
CA GLY A 133 2.81 10.93 8.46
C GLY A 133 1.57 11.70 8.00
N TYR A 134 1.33 12.85 8.62
CA TYR A 134 0.26 13.79 8.23
C TYR A 134 0.70 14.80 7.17
N HIS A 135 2.01 14.91 6.95
CA HIS A 135 2.58 15.91 6.07
C HIS A 135 2.49 15.47 4.60
N LEU A 136 1.64 16.13 3.83
CA LEU A 136 1.37 15.95 2.41
C LEU A 136 0.87 14.58 1.97
N THR A 137 1.00 13.51 2.76
CA THR A 137 0.61 12.15 2.37
C THR A 137 -0.75 11.76 2.95
N PRO A 138 -1.56 10.92 2.27
CA PRO A 138 -2.89 10.56 2.76
C PRO A 138 -2.89 9.51 3.88
N GLY A 139 -1.78 8.79 4.12
CA GLY A 139 -1.77 7.61 5.00
C GLY A 139 -2.31 7.84 6.40
N ALA A 140 -1.91 8.94 7.07
CA ALA A 140 -2.44 9.29 8.39
C ALA A 140 -3.92 9.69 8.33
N TRP A 141 -4.32 10.42 7.30
CA TRP A 141 -5.70 10.89 7.12
C TRP A 141 -6.69 9.76 6.84
N MET A 142 -6.26 8.72 6.10
CA MET A 142 -7.05 7.51 5.90
C MET A 142 -7.47 6.86 7.22
N VAL A 143 -6.56 6.85 8.17
CA VAL A 143 -6.79 6.28 9.51
C VAL A 143 -7.57 7.25 10.39
N ASP A 144 -7.21 8.52 10.39
CA ASP A 144 -7.83 9.56 11.22
C ASP A 144 -9.33 9.68 10.94
N LEU A 145 -9.70 9.86 9.68
CA LEU A 145 -11.09 9.99 9.26
C LEU A 145 -11.90 8.74 9.61
N ALA A 146 -11.36 7.56 9.33
CA ALA A 146 -12.01 6.30 9.62
C ALA A 146 -12.19 6.07 11.13
N ALA A 147 -11.16 6.36 11.93
CA ALA A 147 -11.22 6.22 13.38
C ALA A 147 -12.28 7.17 13.99
N ARG A 148 -12.30 8.42 13.54
CA ARG A 148 -13.32 9.40 13.97
C ARG A 148 -14.72 9.01 13.51
N HIS A 149 -14.85 8.43 12.31
CA HIS A 149 -16.12 7.90 11.82
C HIS A 149 -16.65 6.75 12.67
N ILE A 150 -15.76 5.89 13.20
CA ILE A 150 -16.11 4.84 14.19
C ILE A 150 -16.53 5.45 15.53
N GLY A 151 -16.09 6.66 15.86
CA GLY A 151 -16.29 7.32 17.16
C GLY A 151 -15.10 7.16 18.11
N CYS A 152 -13.90 6.94 17.59
CA CYS A 152 -12.64 6.97 18.34
C CYS A 152 -12.11 8.41 18.47
N ALA A 153 -11.36 8.68 19.53
CA ALA A 153 -10.48 9.83 19.60
C ALA A 153 -9.14 9.48 18.94
N VAL A 154 -8.53 10.42 18.22
CA VAL A 154 -7.25 10.21 17.53
C VAL A 154 -6.19 11.14 18.10
N ILE A 155 -5.05 10.59 18.46
CA ILE A 155 -3.82 11.32 18.76
C ILE A 155 -3.05 11.42 17.43
N PRO A 156 -2.94 12.59 16.81
CA PRO A 156 -2.25 12.76 15.52
C PRO A 156 -0.74 12.84 15.73
N ALA A 157 -0.15 11.75 16.19
CA ALA A 157 1.21 11.66 16.67
C ALA A 157 2.27 11.78 15.56
N GLY A 158 1.93 11.29 14.35
CA GLY A 158 2.86 11.34 13.22
C GLY A 158 4.08 10.44 13.39
N THR A 159 5.11 10.69 12.61
CA THR A 159 6.36 9.91 12.58
C THR A 159 7.46 10.55 13.44
N GLY A 160 8.38 9.74 13.95
CA GLY A 160 9.56 10.22 14.71
C GLY A 160 9.23 10.66 16.13
N GLN A 161 10.10 11.48 16.74
CA GLN A 161 9.93 12.05 18.08
C GLN A 161 9.64 10.99 19.16
N THR A 162 10.40 9.89 19.19
CA THR A 162 10.09 8.68 19.98
C THR A 162 9.88 8.96 21.46
N GLU A 163 10.64 9.87 22.05
CA GLU A 163 10.51 10.25 23.46
C GLU A 163 9.18 10.96 23.73
N GLN A 164 8.81 11.91 22.86
CA GLN A 164 7.52 12.59 22.94
C GLN A 164 6.36 11.60 22.71
N GLN A 165 6.52 10.62 21.80
CA GLN A 165 5.54 9.55 21.60
C GLN A 165 5.29 8.78 22.91
N LEU A 166 6.33 8.46 23.67
CA LEU A 166 6.20 7.79 24.96
C LEU A 166 5.51 8.65 26.02
N GLU A 167 5.83 9.95 26.08
CA GLU A 167 5.12 10.88 26.98
C GLU A 167 3.62 10.90 26.69
N VAL A 168 3.25 10.97 25.42
CA VAL A 168 1.86 10.96 24.97
C VAL A 168 1.17 9.64 25.33
N ILE A 169 1.82 8.49 25.11
CA ILE A 169 1.28 7.17 25.48
C ILE A 169 1.02 7.09 26.99
N ARG A 170 1.95 7.57 27.81
CA ARG A 170 1.80 7.57 29.26
C ARG A 170 0.69 8.49 29.74
N ALA A 171 0.57 9.68 29.14
CA ALA A 171 -0.38 10.71 29.56
C ALA A 171 -1.81 10.41 29.06
N LEU A 172 -1.96 10.06 27.78
CA LEU A 172 -3.26 9.89 27.13
C LEU A 172 -3.74 8.44 27.05
N ARG A 173 -2.87 7.48 27.38
CA ARG A 173 -3.18 6.04 27.49
C ARG A 173 -3.97 5.48 26.31
N PRO A 174 -3.48 5.58 25.05
CA PRO A 174 -4.21 5.07 23.89
C PRO A 174 -4.44 3.56 23.96
N ASP A 175 -5.61 3.11 23.49
CA ASP A 175 -5.98 1.70 23.41
C ASP A 175 -5.25 0.98 22.27
N ALA A 176 -4.83 1.74 21.24
CA ALA A 176 -4.26 1.18 20.04
C ALA A 176 -3.24 2.10 19.36
N TYR A 177 -2.37 1.45 18.60
CA TYR A 177 -1.41 2.04 17.70
C TYR A 177 -1.84 1.80 16.23
N VAL A 178 -1.66 2.81 15.37
CA VAL A 178 -1.66 2.62 13.93
C VAL A 178 -0.43 3.32 13.32
N GLY A 179 0.29 2.61 12.45
CA GLY A 179 1.53 3.09 11.85
C GLY A 179 2.28 1.98 11.14
N THR A 180 3.60 2.17 10.93
CA THR A 180 4.44 1.10 10.41
C THR A 180 4.87 0.14 11.52
N PRO A 181 5.07 -1.15 11.20
CA PRO A 181 5.57 -2.11 12.20
C PRO A 181 6.97 -1.76 12.70
N SER A 182 7.84 -1.21 11.85
CA SER A 182 9.18 -0.80 12.26
C SER A 182 9.14 0.32 13.31
N PHE A 183 8.25 1.30 13.16
CA PHE A 183 8.16 2.40 14.12
C PHE A 183 7.50 1.95 15.44
N LEU A 184 6.52 1.05 15.39
CA LEU A 184 5.98 0.41 16.60
C LEU A 184 7.08 -0.29 17.40
N ARG A 185 7.97 -1.03 16.71
CA ARG A 185 9.11 -1.69 17.33
C ARG A 185 10.01 -0.68 18.04
N ILE A 186 10.38 0.43 17.37
CA ILE A 186 11.21 1.48 17.95
C ILE A 186 10.56 2.08 19.23
N ILE A 187 9.26 2.33 19.22
CA ILE A 187 8.54 2.84 20.39
C ILE A 187 8.61 1.85 21.55
N ILE A 188 8.37 0.56 21.30
CA ILE A 188 8.39 -0.47 22.34
C ILE A 188 9.80 -0.68 22.87
N GLU A 189 10.83 -0.75 22.03
CA GLU A 189 12.23 -0.87 22.42
C GLU A 189 12.65 0.30 23.31
N LYS A 190 12.24 1.53 22.94
CA LYS A 190 12.52 2.71 23.76
C LYS A 190 11.77 2.69 25.10
N ALA A 191 10.55 2.17 25.12
CA ALA A 191 9.80 1.99 26.37
C ALA A 191 10.50 1.00 27.32
N LEU A 192 11.00 -0.12 26.77
CA LEU A 192 11.77 -1.10 27.54
C LEU A 192 13.08 -0.51 28.09
N GLU A 193 13.81 0.25 27.26
CA GLU A 193 15.05 0.93 27.65
C GLU A 193 14.85 1.91 28.80
N THR A 194 13.76 2.68 28.75
CA THR A 194 13.48 3.76 29.71
C THR A 194 12.60 3.34 30.88
N GLY A 195 12.08 2.10 30.90
CA GLY A 195 11.10 1.63 31.86
C GLY A 195 9.73 2.34 31.76
N ALA A 196 9.41 2.90 30.61
CA ALA A 196 8.14 3.60 30.39
C ALA A 196 6.97 2.62 30.33
N ASP A 197 5.90 2.88 31.10
CA ASP A 197 4.68 2.08 31.03
C ASP A 197 3.87 2.39 29.78
N ILE A 198 3.77 1.40 28.90
CA ILE A 198 2.91 1.40 27.70
C ILE A 198 1.86 0.28 27.76
N GLY A 199 1.62 -0.29 28.93
CA GLY A 199 0.75 -1.45 29.14
C GLY A 199 -0.72 -1.25 28.78
N ASN A 200 -1.17 -0.03 28.52
CA ASN A 200 -2.48 0.29 27.98
C ASN A 200 -2.60 0.01 26.46
N LEU A 201 -1.49 0.02 25.74
CA LEU A 201 -1.45 -0.22 24.28
C LEU A 201 -1.66 -1.72 24.01
N LYS A 202 -2.90 -2.11 23.69
CA LYS A 202 -3.28 -3.52 23.53
C LYS A 202 -3.43 -3.95 22.08
N ARG A 203 -3.59 -3.02 21.16
CA ARG A 203 -3.90 -3.31 19.76
C ARG A 203 -2.97 -2.55 18.84
N ALA A 204 -2.65 -3.17 17.70
CA ALA A 204 -1.96 -2.49 16.61
C ALA A 204 -2.59 -2.88 15.27
N LEU A 205 -2.80 -1.89 14.40
CA LEU A 205 -3.06 -2.08 12.99
C LEU A 205 -1.89 -1.47 12.22
N VAL A 206 -1.11 -2.32 11.54
CA VAL A 206 0.11 -1.88 10.86
C VAL A 206 0.00 -2.01 9.35
N GLY A 207 0.71 -1.14 8.62
CA GLY A 207 0.72 -1.14 7.17
C GLY A 207 1.91 -0.40 6.58
N ALA A 208 1.91 -0.25 5.25
CA ALA A 208 2.98 0.38 4.47
C ALA A 208 4.34 -0.35 4.49
N GLU A 209 4.51 -1.35 5.34
CA GLU A 209 5.68 -2.23 5.43
C GLU A 209 5.20 -3.65 5.69
N ALA A 210 6.05 -4.64 5.39
CA ALA A 210 5.77 -6.03 5.73
C ALA A 210 5.80 -6.25 7.26
N LEU A 211 4.96 -7.14 7.75
CA LEU A 211 4.98 -7.61 9.13
C LEU A 211 5.36 -9.10 9.15
N PRO A 212 6.65 -9.43 9.35
CA PRO A 212 7.07 -10.82 9.48
C PRO A 212 6.39 -11.52 10.67
N PRO A 213 6.16 -12.84 10.59
CA PRO A 213 5.61 -13.62 11.70
C PRO A 213 6.41 -13.49 13.00
N SER A 214 7.74 -13.46 12.90
CA SER A 214 8.65 -13.26 14.04
C SER A 214 8.44 -11.93 14.74
N LEU A 215 8.27 -10.84 13.97
CA LEU A 215 8.02 -9.52 14.54
C LEU A 215 6.62 -9.43 15.17
N ARG A 216 5.61 -10.04 14.55
CA ARG A 216 4.27 -10.14 15.15
C ARG A 216 4.33 -10.88 16.49
N ALA A 217 5.02 -12.04 16.53
CA ALA A 217 5.22 -12.80 17.75
C ALA A 217 5.95 -11.98 18.82
N TRP A 218 6.94 -11.20 18.45
CA TRP A 218 7.66 -10.33 19.36
C TRP A 218 6.71 -9.25 19.93
N PHE A 219 5.87 -8.59 19.14
CA PHE A 219 4.89 -7.63 19.63
C PHE A 219 3.92 -8.24 20.63
N LEU A 220 3.41 -9.44 20.35
CA LEU A 220 2.51 -10.16 21.25
C LEU A 220 3.21 -10.49 22.59
N ALA A 221 4.50 -10.87 22.55
CA ALA A 221 5.30 -11.10 23.74
C ALA A 221 5.54 -9.82 24.58
N GLN A 222 5.47 -8.63 23.95
CA GLN A 222 5.54 -7.34 24.66
C GLN A 222 4.19 -6.88 25.25
N GLY A 223 3.15 -7.70 25.17
CA GLY A 223 1.86 -7.45 25.82
C GLY A 223 0.76 -6.87 24.95
N LEU A 224 0.98 -6.73 23.65
CA LEU A 224 -0.10 -6.48 22.70
C LEU A 224 -1.00 -7.73 22.61
N GLN A 225 -2.29 -7.54 22.45
CA GLN A 225 -3.26 -8.63 22.31
C GLN A 225 -3.62 -8.90 20.85
N THR A 226 -3.57 -7.85 20.03
CA THR A 226 -3.92 -7.92 18.60
C THR A 226 -2.92 -7.11 17.80
N VAL A 227 -2.34 -7.73 16.76
CA VAL A 227 -1.48 -7.07 15.79
C VAL A 227 -1.88 -7.55 14.41
N LEU A 228 -2.57 -6.70 13.67
CA LEU A 228 -3.09 -6.99 12.34
C LEU A 228 -2.47 -6.07 11.29
N GLN A 229 -2.47 -6.52 10.04
CA GLN A 229 -2.03 -5.75 8.89
C GLN A 229 -3.21 -5.24 8.06
N TRP A 230 -3.00 -4.13 7.39
CA TRP A 230 -3.84 -3.69 6.29
C TRP A 230 -3.00 -3.38 5.05
N TYR A 231 -3.62 -3.54 3.90
CA TYR A 231 -3.05 -3.25 2.60
C TYR A 231 -3.91 -2.23 1.88
N GLY A 232 -3.28 -1.18 1.39
CA GLY A 232 -3.92 -0.11 0.65
C GLY A 232 -2.91 0.75 -0.10
N THR A 233 -3.42 1.63 -0.96
CA THR A 233 -2.63 2.60 -1.71
C THR A 233 -3.20 4.00 -1.54
N ALA A 234 -2.37 5.02 -1.79
CA ALA A 234 -2.80 6.42 -1.75
C ALA A 234 -3.92 6.72 -2.77
N ASP A 235 -3.92 5.98 -3.88
CA ASP A 235 -4.86 6.19 -4.99
C ASP A 235 -6.25 5.59 -4.72
N VAL A 236 -6.28 4.42 -4.04
CA VAL A 236 -7.50 3.62 -3.86
C VAL A 236 -8.01 3.66 -2.42
N GLY A 237 -7.11 3.82 -1.45
CA GLY A 237 -7.41 3.62 -0.04
C GLY A 237 -7.24 2.18 0.39
N LEU A 238 -8.05 1.73 1.35
CA LEU A 238 -8.04 0.34 1.82
C LEU A 238 -8.39 -0.61 0.67
N ILE A 239 -7.55 -1.62 0.47
CA ILE A 239 -7.80 -2.72 -0.47
C ILE A 239 -8.16 -3.98 0.31
N ALA A 240 -7.35 -4.36 1.29
CA ALA A 240 -7.58 -5.56 2.08
C ALA A 240 -7.01 -5.42 3.51
N TYR A 241 -7.51 -6.23 4.43
CA TYR A 241 -7.12 -6.20 5.83
C TYR A 241 -7.15 -7.61 6.46
N GLU A 242 -6.29 -7.83 7.43
CA GLU A 242 -6.31 -9.05 8.23
C GLU A 242 -7.46 -9.06 9.24
N SER A 243 -7.85 -10.24 9.63
CA SER A 243 -8.70 -10.50 10.81
C SER A 243 -7.94 -11.35 11.82
N GLU A 244 -8.57 -11.62 12.96
CA GLU A 244 -8.05 -12.50 14.01
C GLU A 244 -7.74 -13.92 13.53
N ALA A 245 -8.30 -14.34 12.39
CA ALA A 245 -8.00 -15.65 11.81
C ALA A 245 -6.59 -15.75 11.25
N LEU A 246 -5.96 -14.62 10.89
CA LEU A 246 -4.61 -14.52 10.30
C LEU A 246 -4.40 -15.40 9.05
N GLU A 247 -5.47 -15.65 8.30
CA GLU A 247 -5.48 -16.46 7.08
C GLU A 247 -5.65 -15.57 5.84
N GLY A 248 -4.64 -14.78 5.54
CA GLY A 248 -4.65 -13.81 4.46
C GLY A 248 -5.39 -12.52 4.82
N MET A 249 -5.58 -11.65 3.83
CA MET A 249 -6.26 -10.37 3.97
C MET A 249 -7.60 -10.37 3.25
N ILE A 250 -8.65 -9.94 3.93
CA ILE A 250 -10.02 -9.88 3.42
C ILE A 250 -10.16 -8.61 2.58
N LEU A 251 -10.71 -8.75 1.38
CA LEU A 251 -10.97 -7.63 0.48
C LEU A 251 -12.01 -6.68 1.07
N GLU A 252 -11.82 -5.38 0.85
CA GLU A 252 -12.78 -4.35 1.18
C GLU A 252 -14.07 -4.50 0.34
N GLU A 253 -15.24 -4.15 0.91
CA GLU A 253 -16.57 -4.48 0.36
C GLU A 253 -16.97 -3.68 -0.89
N ASP A 254 -16.40 -2.47 -1.08
CA ASP A 254 -16.66 -1.59 -2.22
C ASP A 254 -15.59 -1.66 -3.31
N LEU A 255 -14.94 -2.82 -3.45
CA LEU A 255 -13.94 -3.07 -4.47
C LEU A 255 -14.25 -4.33 -5.29
N ILE A 256 -13.89 -4.30 -6.57
CA ILE A 256 -13.74 -5.49 -7.39
C ILE A 256 -12.24 -5.75 -7.53
N LEU A 257 -11.80 -6.94 -7.16
CA LEU A 257 -10.43 -7.42 -7.31
C LEU A 257 -10.30 -8.27 -8.57
N GLU A 258 -9.22 -8.07 -9.29
CA GLU A 258 -8.68 -8.96 -10.31
C GLU A 258 -7.20 -9.22 -9.99
N ILE A 259 -6.75 -10.45 -10.09
CA ILE A 259 -5.33 -10.80 -10.13
C ILE A 259 -5.00 -11.05 -11.59
N VAL A 260 -4.10 -10.26 -12.16
CA VAL A 260 -3.83 -10.30 -13.59
C VAL A 260 -2.37 -10.62 -13.89
N ARG A 261 -2.11 -11.15 -15.08
CA ARG A 261 -0.74 -11.33 -15.58
C ARG A 261 -0.05 -9.97 -15.70
N PRO A 262 1.09 -9.76 -14.99
CA PRO A 262 1.81 -8.50 -15.03
C PRO A 262 2.09 -8.03 -16.46
N GLY A 263 1.83 -6.75 -16.71
CA GLY A 263 2.06 -6.12 -18.01
C GLY A 263 0.94 -6.31 -19.04
N THR A 264 0.08 -7.34 -18.93
CA THR A 264 -0.96 -7.62 -19.92
C THR A 264 -2.36 -7.16 -19.52
N GLY A 265 -2.70 -7.28 -18.23
CA GLY A 265 -4.05 -7.05 -17.72
C GLY A 265 -4.99 -8.25 -17.89
N GLU A 266 -4.49 -9.42 -18.33
CA GLU A 266 -5.25 -10.65 -18.47
C GLU A 266 -5.48 -11.29 -17.10
N PRO A 267 -6.74 -11.55 -16.67
CA PRO A 267 -7.03 -12.19 -15.39
C PRO A 267 -6.43 -13.60 -15.30
N LEU A 268 -5.86 -13.91 -14.15
CA LEU A 268 -5.31 -15.21 -13.80
C LEU A 268 -6.33 -16.06 -13.00
N PRO A 269 -6.23 -17.39 -13.04
CA PRO A 269 -6.96 -18.28 -12.15
C PRO A 269 -6.67 -18.01 -10.66
N ASP A 270 -7.64 -18.29 -9.80
CA ASP A 270 -7.45 -18.19 -8.35
C ASP A 270 -6.26 -19.04 -7.88
N GLY A 271 -5.48 -18.48 -6.98
CA GLY A 271 -4.27 -19.10 -6.43
C GLY A 271 -2.99 -18.79 -7.19
N GLU A 272 -3.06 -18.34 -8.44
CA GLU A 272 -1.90 -17.86 -9.18
C GLU A 272 -1.46 -16.47 -8.71
N VAL A 273 -0.14 -16.23 -8.69
CA VAL A 273 0.43 -14.93 -8.32
C VAL A 273 0.42 -14.01 -9.54
N GLY A 274 -0.14 -12.81 -9.36
CA GLY A 274 -0.19 -11.78 -10.40
C GLY A 274 -0.31 -10.38 -9.83
N GLU A 275 -0.41 -9.39 -10.72
CA GLU A 275 -0.59 -7.98 -10.37
C GLU A 275 -1.99 -7.76 -9.80
N VAL A 276 -2.06 -7.05 -8.67
CA VAL A 276 -3.31 -6.61 -8.06
C VAL A 276 -3.90 -5.48 -8.88
N VAL A 277 -5.05 -5.74 -9.49
CA VAL A 277 -5.87 -4.74 -10.18
C VAL A 277 -7.18 -4.60 -9.44
N VAL A 278 -7.60 -3.35 -9.18
CA VAL A 278 -8.83 -3.07 -8.44
C VAL A 278 -9.72 -2.09 -9.18
N THR A 279 -11.03 -2.27 -9.05
CA THR A 279 -12.02 -1.27 -9.44
C THR A 279 -12.71 -0.76 -8.19
N SER A 280 -12.58 0.53 -7.91
CA SER A 280 -13.13 1.22 -6.74
C SER A 280 -14.41 1.96 -7.09
N PHE A 281 -15.45 1.81 -6.28
CA PHE A 281 -16.71 2.56 -6.42
C PHE A 281 -16.68 3.94 -5.75
N ASN A 282 -15.49 4.57 -5.68
CA ASN A 282 -15.37 5.96 -5.24
C ASN A 282 -15.93 6.91 -6.32
N PRO A 283 -17.03 7.65 -6.08
CA PRO A 283 -17.62 8.51 -7.12
C PRO A 283 -16.80 9.76 -7.39
N ASP A 284 -15.97 10.22 -6.44
CA ASP A 284 -15.22 11.47 -6.56
C ASP A 284 -13.90 11.24 -7.33
N TYR A 285 -13.33 10.04 -7.17
CA TYR A 285 -12.11 9.60 -7.84
C TYR A 285 -12.27 8.12 -8.24
N PRO A 286 -13.06 7.83 -9.28
CA PRO A 286 -13.29 6.46 -9.71
C PRO A 286 -11.99 5.85 -10.26
N MET A 287 -11.61 4.69 -9.73
CA MET A 287 -10.50 3.90 -10.25
C MET A 287 -11.07 2.63 -10.89
N ILE A 288 -11.05 2.58 -12.22
CA ILE A 288 -11.55 1.44 -13.00
C ILE A 288 -10.37 0.63 -13.50
N ARG A 289 -10.27 -0.63 -13.08
CA ARG A 289 -9.14 -1.52 -13.37
C ARG A 289 -7.79 -0.86 -13.09
N PHE A 290 -7.63 -0.35 -11.88
CA PHE A 290 -6.39 0.28 -11.46
C PHE A 290 -5.35 -0.78 -11.07
N GLY A 291 -4.25 -0.84 -11.81
CA GLY A 291 -3.09 -1.70 -11.53
C GLY A 291 -2.18 -1.04 -10.52
N THR A 292 -2.09 -1.64 -9.33
CA THR A 292 -1.33 -1.11 -8.19
C THR A 292 0.19 -1.24 -8.36
N GLY A 293 0.62 -2.14 -9.25
CA GLY A 293 2.01 -2.55 -9.38
C GLY A 293 2.48 -3.49 -8.26
N ASP A 294 1.58 -3.97 -7.41
CA ASP A 294 1.86 -4.95 -6.35
C ASP A 294 1.42 -6.34 -6.79
N LEU A 295 2.09 -7.37 -6.25
CA LEU A 295 1.76 -8.77 -6.48
C LEU A 295 0.98 -9.37 -5.31
N SER A 296 -0.03 -10.18 -5.63
CA SER A 296 -0.74 -11.03 -4.68
C SER A 296 -1.33 -12.26 -5.38
N ALA A 297 -2.07 -13.07 -4.64
CA ALA A 297 -2.87 -14.18 -5.16
C ALA A 297 -4.16 -14.32 -4.36
N VAL A 298 -5.23 -14.73 -5.00
CA VAL A 298 -6.49 -15.08 -4.31
C VAL A 298 -6.29 -16.33 -3.47
N LEU A 299 -6.78 -16.33 -2.24
CA LEU A 299 -6.85 -17.50 -1.38
C LEU A 299 -8.23 -18.17 -1.53
N PRO A 300 -8.27 -19.51 -1.66
CA PRO A 300 -9.53 -20.22 -1.76
C PRO A 300 -10.29 -20.27 -0.42
N GLY A 301 -11.60 -20.47 -0.52
CA GLY A 301 -12.48 -20.71 0.63
C GLY A 301 -12.82 -19.46 1.45
N ARG A 302 -13.72 -19.64 2.41
CA ARG A 302 -14.19 -18.58 3.33
C ARG A 302 -13.21 -18.38 4.50
N SER A 303 -13.18 -17.19 5.06
CA SER A 303 -12.40 -16.93 6.27
C SER A 303 -13.03 -17.61 7.49
N PRO A 304 -12.22 -18.24 8.39
CA PRO A 304 -12.72 -18.79 9.64
C PRO A 304 -13.30 -17.74 10.60
N CYS A 305 -12.98 -16.46 10.40
CA CYS A 305 -13.54 -15.37 11.21
C CYS A 305 -15.03 -15.06 10.89
N GLY A 306 -15.63 -15.73 9.90
CA GLY A 306 -17.00 -15.53 9.45
C GLY A 306 -17.19 -14.46 8.37
N ARG A 307 -16.17 -13.67 8.04
CA ARG A 307 -16.22 -12.76 6.88
C ARG A 307 -16.21 -13.55 5.59
N SER A 308 -17.09 -13.19 4.68
CA SER A 308 -17.37 -13.99 3.48
C SER A 308 -16.76 -13.44 2.18
N ASN A 309 -16.08 -12.28 2.25
CA ASN A 309 -15.43 -11.71 1.06
C ASN A 309 -14.16 -12.49 0.66
N VAL A 310 -13.73 -12.30 -0.58
CA VAL A 310 -12.50 -12.85 -1.14
C VAL A 310 -11.32 -12.46 -0.24
N ARG A 311 -10.35 -13.38 -0.12
CA ARG A 311 -9.10 -13.14 0.59
C ARG A 311 -7.92 -13.18 -0.37
N ILE A 312 -6.92 -12.37 -0.09
CA ILE A 312 -5.62 -12.38 -0.79
C ILE A 312 -4.51 -12.80 0.17
N ARG A 313 -3.41 -13.29 -0.37
CA ARG A 313 -2.22 -13.69 0.43
C ARG A 313 -1.55 -12.52 1.13
N GLY A 314 -1.95 -11.28 0.81
CA GLY A 314 -1.25 -10.06 1.20
C GLY A 314 -0.25 -9.63 0.13
N TRP A 315 0.67 -8.75 0.52
CA TRP A 315 1.68 -8.22 -0.40
C TRP A 315 2.81 -9.25 -0.62
N LEU A 316 3.04 -9.65 -1.87
CA LEU A 316 4.06 -10.62 -2.27
C LEU A 316 5.27 -9.98 -3.00
N GLY A 317 5.24 -8.66 -3.20
CA GLY A 317 6.30 -7.93 -3.89
C GLY A 317 5.74 -6.90 -4.87
N ARG A 318 6.65 -6.29 -5.65
CA ARG A 318 6.30 -5.30 -6.68
C ARG A 318 6.35 -5.91 -8.07
N ALA A 319 5.29 -5.68 -8.85
CA ALA A 319 5.23 -6.11 -10.25
C ALA A 319 6.21 -5.32 -11.15
N ASP A 320 6.48 -4.07 -10.79
CA ASP A 320 7.40 -3.16 -11.51
C ASP A 320 8.82 -3.14 -10.93
N GLN A 321 9.14 -4.05 -10.03
CA GLN A 321 10.42 -4.13 -9.31
C GLN A 321 10.77 -2.88 -8.47
N THR A 322 9.82 -2.00 -8.20
CA THR A 322 10.04 -0.90 -7.26
C THR A 322 10.09 -1.43 -5.83
N THR A 323 11.11 -1.08 -5.07
CA THR A 323 11.23 -1.47 -3.66
C THR A 323 11.33 -0.27 -2.74
N LYS A 324 10.89 -0.42 -1.49
CA LYS A 324 10.98 0.62 -0.47
C LYS A 324 12.22 0.38 0.39
N VAL A 325 13.11 1.37 0.47
CA VAL A 325 14.35 1.32 1.25
C VAL A 325 14.34 2.49 2.23
N ARG A 326 14.41 2.24 3.52
CA ARG A 326 14.39 3.27 4.56
C ARG A 326 13.29 4.32 4.37
N GLY A 327 12.08 3.87 4.00
CA GLY A 327 10.92 4.73 3.78
C GLY A 327 10.84 5.40 2.40
N MET A 328 11.87 5.29 1.55
CA MET A 328 11.90 5.86 0.20
C MET A 328 11.78 4.78 -0.86
N PHE A 329 11.03 5.07 -1.93
CA PHE A 329 10.92 4.14 -3.07
C PHE A 329 12.12 4.27 -3.99
N VAL A 330 12.71 3.12 -4.33
CA VAL A 330 13.73 2.98 -5.37
C VAL A 330 13.14 2.16 -6.51
N HIS A 331 13.25 2.65 -7.73
CA HIS A 331 12.65 2.04 -8.91
C HIS A 331 13.69 1.81 -10.03
N PRO A 332 13.43 0.87 -10.97
CA PRO A 332 14.36 0.51 -12.03
C PRO A 332 14.89 1.69 -12.85
N GLY A 333 14.05 2.72 -13.09
CA GLY A 333 14.47 3.93 -13.80
C GLY A 333 15.62 4.68 -13.13
N GLN A 334 15.70 4.65 -11.78
CA GLN A 334 16.82 5.26 -11.05
C GLN A 334 18.11 4.45 -11.23
N VAL A 335 18.01 3.12 -11.26
CA VAL A 335 19.16 2.25 -11.52
C VAL A 335 19.67 2.44 -12.97
N ALA A 336 18.74 2.55 -13.94
CA ALA A 336 19.08 2.85 -15.32
C ALA A 336 19.76 4.23 -15.49
N GLU A 337 19.31 5.25 -14.73
CA GLU A 337 19.95 6.59 -14.74
C GLU A 337 21.39 6.53 -14.20
N ILE A 338 21.64 5.74 -13.15
CA ILE A 338 22.99 5.54 -12.63
C ILE A 338 23.87 4.85 -13.69
N ALA A 339 23.37 3.79 -14.31
CA ALA A 339 24.10 3.10 -15.39
C ALA A 339 24.41 4.04 -16.55
N ARG A 340 23.49 4.92 -16.94
CA ARG A 340 23.68 5.90 -18.00
C ARG A 340 24.78 6.92 -17.69
N ARG A 341 24.95 7.29 -16.40
CA ARG A 341 26.02 8.21 -15.94
C ARG A 341 27.40 7.56 -15.94
N HIS A 342 27.44 6.24 -15.93
CA HIS A 342 28.67 5.45 -15.85
C HIS A 342 28.70 4.40 -16.99
N PRO A 343 29.04 4.79 -18.21
CA PRO A 343 29.01 3.90 -19.38
C PRO A 343 30.02 2.75 -19.29
N GLU A 344 30.96 2.79 -18.34
CA GLU A 344 31.88 1.69 -18.02
C GLU A 344 31.16 0.48 -17.40
N LEU A 345 29.98 0.71 -16.82
CA LEU A 345 29.20 -0.36 -16.20
C LEU A 345 28.50 -1.21 -17.26
N GLY A 346 28.64 -2.51 -17.15
CA GLY A 346 27.86 -3.48 -17.88
C GLY A 346 26.47 -3.67 -17.24
N ARG A 347 26.10 -4.93 -16.97
CA ARG A 347 24.83 -5.21 -16.29
C ARG A 347 24.88 -4.71 -14.86
N VAL A 348 23.78 -4.10 -14.42
CA VAL A 348 23.62 -3.60 -13.04
C VAL A 348 22.42 -4.21 -12.37
N ARG A 349 22.52 -4.45 -11.06
CA ARG A 349 21.43 -4.90 -10.19
C ARG A 349 21.53 -4.23 -8.83
N LEU A 350 20.47 -3.56 -8.40
CA LEU A 350 20.35 -3.07 -7.04
C LEU A 350 19.80 -4.20 -6.16
N VAL A 351 20.53 -4.57 -5.12
CA VAL A 351 20.11 -5.57 -4.14
C VAL A 351 19.76 -4.85 -2.85
N VAL A 352 18.55 -5.04 -2.36
CA VAL A 352 18.13 -4.59 -1.04
C VAL A 352 18.11 -5.80 -0.12
N SER A 353 18.89 -5.75 0.94
CA SER A 353 19.05 -6.81 1.94
C SER A 353 18.97 -6.22 3.35
N GLY A 354 19.17 -7.02 4.36
CA GLY A 354 19.15 -6.64 5.75
C GLY A 354 17.89 -7.11 6.48
N GLU A 355 17.83 -6.81 7.76
CA GLU A 355 16.67 -7.05 8.61
C GLU A 355 15.77 -5.80 8.65
N MET A 356 14.52 -5.98 9.08
CA MET A 356 13.54 -4.89 9.19
C MET A 356 14.10 -3.71 9.98
N ALA A 357 13.87 -2.50 9.46
CA ALA A 357 14.42 -1.23 9.93
C ALA A 357 15.94 -1.04 9.69
N ASN A 358 16.65 -2.02 9.15
CA ASN A 358 18.08 -1.97 8.85
C ASN A 358 18.38 -2.33 7.39
N ASP A 359 17.64 -1.70 6.47
CA ASP A 359 17.81 -1.93 5.04
C ASP A 359 19.24 -1.59 4.59
N LEU A 360 19.90 -2.55 3.97
CA LEU A 360 21.15 -2.40 3.26
C LEU A 360 20.88 -2.34 1.76
N MET A 361 21.46 -1.38 1.09
CA MET A 361 21.29 -1.20 -0.34
C MET A 361 22.65 -1.31 -1.03
N THR A 362 22.81 -2.30 -1.91
CA THR A 362 24.05 -2.55 -2.63
C THR A 362 23.80 -2.55 -4.13
N LEU A 363 24.41 -1.61 -4.87
CA LEU A 363 24.42 -1.64 -6.32
C LEU A 363 25.55 -2.59 -6.77
N ARG A 364 25.16 -3.74 -7.34
CA ARG A 364 26.07 -4.69 -7.99
C ARG A 364 26.21 -4.32 -9.46
N ALA A 365 27.42 -4.14 -9.95
CA ALA A 365 27.67 -3.73 -11.34
C ALA A 365 28.77 -4.58 -11.96
N GLU A 366 28.53 -5.11 -13.14
CA GLU A 366 29.54 -5.80 -13.93
C GLU A 366 30.47 -4.77 -14.62
N VAL A 367 31.78 -4.95 -14.45
CA VAL A 367 32.79 -4.08 -15.07
C VAL A 367 33.99 -4.91 -15.53
N PRO A 368 34.51 -4.70 -16.78
CA PRO A 368 35.76 -5.28 -17.21
C PRO A 368 36.95 -4.61 -16.45
N GLY A 369 37.57 -5.35 -15.55
CA GLY A 369 38.54 -4.79 -14.62
C GLY A 369 37.85 -4.02 -13.48
N ALA A 370 38.59 -3.56 -12.50
CA ALA A 370 38.07 -2.72 -11.43
C ALA A 370 38.78 -1.35 -11.47
N PRO A 371 38.32 -0.38 -12.30
CA PRO A 371 38.96 0.94 -12.41
C PRO A 371 39.01 1.61 -11.05
N GLU A 372 40.15 2.18 -10.68
CA GLU A 372 40.36 2.86 -9.43
C GLU A 372 39.37 4.04 -9.28
N GLY A 373 38.76 4.17 -8.12
CA GLY A 373 37.80 5.23 -7.80
C GLY A 373 36.43 5.10 -8.50
N LEU A 374 36.15 4.06 -9.28
CA LEU A 374 34.85 3.89 -9.95
C LEU A 374 33.74 3.60 -8.94
N ALA A 375 33.98 2.75 -7.95
CA ALA A 375 33.01 2.42 -6.93
C ALA A 375 32.53 3.67 -6.16
N GLU A 376 33.44 4.56 -5.81
CA GLU A 376 33.15 5.81 -5.12
C GLU A 376 32.32 6.77 -6.00
N ARG A 377 32.65 6.91 -7.28
CA ARG A 377 31.88 7.76 -8.21
C ARG A 377 30.46 7.21 -8.40
N VAL A 378 30.32 5.90 -8.55
CA VAL A 378 29.02 5.24 -8.66
C VAL A 378 28.22 5.38 -7.36
N ALA A 379 28.85 5.26 -6.18
CA ALA A 379 28.18 5.47 -4.89
C ALA A 379 27.68 6.91 -4.71
N LEU A 380 28.43 7.91 -5.20
CA LEU A 380 27.94 9.29 -5.23
C LEU A 380 26.71 9.43 -6.11
N SER A 381 26.75 8.89 -7.32
CA SER A 381 25.58 8.89 -8.23
C SER A 381 24.39 8.14 -7.65
N LEU A 382 24.62 6.99 -7.01
CA LEU A 382 23.57 6.23 -6.31
C LEU A 382 22.89 7.10 -5.26
N ARG A 383 23.66 7.81 -4.43
CA ARG A 383 23.14 8.72 -3.42
C ARG A 383 22.41 9.93 -4.02
N GLU A 384 22.94 10.52 -5.08
CA GLU A 384 22.30 11.66 -5.75
C GLU A 384 20.97 11.31 -6.37
N VAL A 385 20.88 10.15 -7.04
CA VAL A 385 19.70 9.71 -7.77
C VAL A 385 18.62 9.16 -6.83
N THR A 386 19.02 8.32 -5.85
CA THR A 386 18.07 7.68 -4.94
C THR A 386 17.78 8.46 -3.67
N LYS A 387 18.61 9.46 -3.33
CA LYS A 387 18.65 10.18 -2.06
C LYS A 387 18.99 9.28 -0.85
N LEU A 388 19.46 8.06 -1.11
CA LEU A 388 19.84 7.08 -0.11
C LEU A 388 21.32 6.74 -0.20
N ARG A 389 21.94 6.44 0.94
CA ARG A 389 23.29 5.88 0.98
C ARG A 389 23.21 4.38 0.72
N GLY A 390 24.05 3.87 -0.16
CA GLY A 390 24.23 2.46 -0.46
C GLY A 390 25.68 2.14 -0.79
N GLU A 391 25.99 0.86 -0.83
CA GLU A 391 27.27 0.32 -1.22
C GLU A 391 27.31 0.02 -2.72
N VAL A 392 28.51 -0.08 -3.27
CA VAL A 392 28.73 -0.48 -4.67
C VAL A 392 29.69 -1.66 -4.68
N ALA A 393 29.26 -2.75 -5.33
CA ALA A 393 30.08 -3.94 -5.57
C ALA A 393 30.36 -4.08 -7.06
N LEU A 394 31.60 -3.86 -7.46
CA LEU A 394 32.04 -4.11 -8.82
C LEU A 394 32.34 -5.60 -9.00
N LEU A 395 31.75 -6.21 -10.02
CA LEU A 395 31.82 -7.63 -10.30
C LEU A 395 32.40 -7.89 -11.70
N PRO A 396 33.04 -9.05 -11.93
CA PRO A 396 33.44 -9.45 -13.28
C PRO A 396 32.24 -9.58 -14.22
N PRO A 397 32.41 -9.32 -15.53
CA PRO A 397 31.35 -9.54 -16.54
C PRO A 397 30.80 -10.97 -16.48
N GLY A 398 29.47 -11.11 -16.58
CA GLY A 398 28.76 -12.40 -16.51
C GLY A 398 28.46 -12.90 -15.09
N SER A 399 28.76 -12.13 -14.03
CA SER A 399 28.49 -12.49 -12.63
C SER A 399 27.02 -12.36 -12.26
N LEU A 400 26.27 -11.47 -12.91
CA LEU A 400 24.85 -11.23 -12.60
C LEU A 400 23.94 -12.12 -13.48
N PRO A 401 22.88 -12.71 -12.90
CA PRO A 401 21.90 -13.47 -13.66
C PRO A 401 21.24 -12.65 -14.76
N ASN A 402 20.96 -13.28 -15.92
CA ASN A 402 20.21 -12.66 -17.01
C ASN A 402 18.71 -13.01 -16.90
N ASP A 403 18.08 -12.60 -15.81
CA ASP A 403 16.69 -12.90 -15.46
C ASP A 403 15.75 -11.69 -15.60
N GLY A 404 16.26 -10.58 -16.15
CA GLY A 404 15.48 -9.35 -16.31
C GLY A 404 15.27 -8.54 -15.03
N LYS A 405 15.78 -9.00 -13.89
CA LYS A 405 15.65 -8.25 -12.62
C LYS A 405 16.71 -7.16 -12.51
N VAL A 406 16.25 -5.93 -12.40
CA VAL A 406 17.08 -4.74 -12.16
C VAL A 406 17.18 -4.43 -10.67
N ILE A 407 16.12 -4.69 -9.91
CA ILE A 407 16.08 -4.58 -8.47
C ILE A 407 15.70 -5.94 -7.88
N GLU A 408 16.44 -6.37 -6.86
CA GLU A 408 16.21 -7.58 -6.10
C GLU A 408 15.99 -7.23 -4.63
N ASP A 409 14.80 -7.54 -4.12
CA ASP A 409 14.52 -7.48 -2.69
C ASP A 409 14.90 -8.84 -2.07
N ALA A 410 16.08 -8.88 -1.46
CA ALA A 410 16.64 -10.06 -0.82
C ALA A 410 16.46 -10.05 0.70
N ARG A 411 15.60 -9.17 1.23
CA ARG A 411 15.28 -9.16 2.66
C ARG A 411 14.57 -10.45 3.03
N ARG A 412 14.97 -11.02 4.16
CA ARG A 412 14.29 -12.18 4.72
C ARG A 412 13.24 -11.69 5.71
N TYR A 413 12.03 -12.15 5.52
CA TYR A 413 10.87 -11.86 6.37
C TYR A 413 10.43 -13.12 7.14
N ASP A 414 11.45 -13.89 7.61
CA ASP A 414 11.24 -15.12 8.37
C ASP A 414 10.77 -14.84 9.81
#